data_11879813b736e595267e4d9eab03f4f2
#
_entry.id   11879813b736e595267e4d9eab03f4f2
#
_cell.length_a   1.000
_cell.length_b   1.000
_cell.length_c   1.000
_cell.angle_alpha   90.00
_cell.angle_beta   90.00
_cell.angle_gamma   90.00
#
_symmetry.space_group_name_H-M   'P 1'
#
loop_
_entity.id
_entity.type
_entity.pdbx_description
1 polymer ?
#
loop_
_entity_poly.entity_id
_entity_poly.type
_entity_poly.pdbx_seq_one_letter_code
_entity_poly.pdbx_strand_id
1 'polypeptide(L)'
;MSRLIFRDSYIVVEPSYSDTDIHKHSMLHIFLSYSSMFLLLDAESYTGNIIFLKDNILHKNPVGTINYVFLIDPTSSIADDIRGLITVGQSGVSYQKYISHFNFSNSHTDKEIILKLESRLSDIGIHFSDKKVMDKRIENLIFEIKTFKHLGKQVGEIAKEKHYSESWLTHLFKREAGISLKGYLLIRQLEYVWKAVYSGQSITTASLDSGFSSPSHFASVCKRMTGISVSNVI
;
A
#
# COMPACT_ATOMS: atom_id res chain seq x y z
N MET A 1 12.01 4.38 -15.05
CA MET A 1 11.73 3.28 -14.11
C MET A 1 11.30 3.89 -12.78
N SER A 2 10.17 3.46 -12.25
CA SER A 2 9.70 3.93 -10.94
C SER A 2 10.58 3.34 -9.83
N ARG A 3 10.88 4.14 -8.80
CA ARG A 3 11.60 3.67 -7.61
C ARG A 3 10.60 3.18 -6.57
N LEU A 4 10.85 2.02 -5.95
CA LEU A 4 10.05 1.48 -4.87
C LEU A 4 10.90 1.35 -3.60
N ILE A 5 10.39 1.87 -2.48
CA ILE A 5 11.03 1.76 -1.17
C ILE A 5 10.07 1.04 -0.23
N PHE A 6 10.48 -0.13 0.26
CA PHE A 6 9.65 -0.99 1.10
C PHE A 6 9.90 -0.72 2.58
N ARG A 7 8.81 -0.61 3.35
CA ARG A 7 8.75 -0.54 4.80
C ARG A 7 7.73 -1.54 5.33
N ASP A 8 7.77 -1.83 6.61
CA ASP A 8 6.87 -2.83 7.23
C ASP A 8 5.39 -2.45 7.15
N SER A 9 5.09 -1.16 7.16
CA SER A 9 3.73 -0.64 7.19
C SER A 9 3.30 0.10 5.92
N TYR A 10 4.20 0.28 4.95
CA TYR A 10 3.90 0.98 3.69
C TYR A 10 4.97 0.75 2.61
N ILE A 11 4.62 1.07 1.38
CA ILE A 11 5.54 1.14 0.24
C ILE A 11 5.51 2.58 -0.27
N VAL A 12 6.68 3.18 -0.48
CA VAL A 12 6.79 4.47 -1.19
C VAL A 12 7.12 4.19 -2.63
N VAL A 13 6.34 4.79 -3.51
CA VAL A 13 6.55 4.79 -4.95
C VAL A 13 6.97 6.18 -5.37
N GLU A 14 8.13 6.32 -6.01
CA GLU A 14 8.52 7.49 -6.79
C GLU A 14 8.16 7.18 -8.24
N PRO A 15 7.01 7.69 -8.74
CA PRO A 15 6.47 7.25 -10.01
C PRO A 15 7.24 7.87 -11.18
N SER A 16 7.52 7.05 -12.20
CA SER A 16 8.01 7.52 -13.51
C SER A 16 6.86 7.74 -14.52
N TYR A 17 5.61 7.67 -14.07
CA TYR A 17 4.39 7.78 -14.87
C TYR A 17 3.41 8.73 -14.17
N SER A 18 2.58 9.41 -14.97
CA SER A 18 1.60 10.38 -14.46
C SER A 18 0.17 9.85 -14.41
N ASP A 19 -0.15 8.78 -15.13
CA ASP A 19 -1.52 8.27 -15.25
C ASP A 19 -1.61 6.78 -14.93
N THR A 20 -2.74 6.39 -14.35
CA THR A 20 -3.11 5.01 -14.07
C THR A 20 -4.51 4.73 -14.61
N ASP A 21 -4.81 3.47 -14.93
CA ASP A 21 -6.18 3.06 -15.16
C ASP A 21 -7.03 3.20 -13.88
N ILE A 22 -8.34 3.35 -14.04
CA ILE A 22 -9.28 3.33 -12.89
C ILE A 22 -9.14 1.99 -12.17
N HIS A 23 -8.88 2.05 -10.88
CA HIS A 23 -8.68 0.85 -10.06
C HIS A 23 -9.16 1.07 -8.62
N LYS A 24 -9.21 0.00 -7.86
CA LYS A 24 -9.39 0.04 -6.40
C LYS A 24 -8.67 -1.12 -5.73
N HIS A 25 -8.19 -0.89 -4.54
CA HIS A 25 -7.56 -1.93 -3.71
C HIS A 25 -7.69 -1.62 -2.22
N SER A 26 -7.25 -2.54 -1.38
CA SER A 26 -7.41 -2.43 0.08
C SER A 26 -6.32 -1.60 0.77
N MET A 27 -5.35 -1.04 0.04
CA MET A 27 -4.36 -0.13 0.61
C MET A 27 -4.90 1.30 0.61
N LEU A 28 -4.51 2.09 1.60
CA LEU A 28 -4.77 3.52 1.62
C LEU A 28 -3.66 4.24 0.86
N HIS A 29 -3.93 5.47 0.41
CA HIS A 29 -2.93 6.28 -0.27
C HIS A 29 -2.60 7.56 0.47
N ILE A 30 -1.34 7.98 0.34
CA ILE A 30 -0.92 9.36 0.50
C ILE A 30 -0.26 9.75 -0.82
N PHE A 31 -0.87 10.67 -1.55
CA PHE A 31 -0.24 11.32 -2.69
C PHE A 31 0.45 12.58 -2.19
N LEU A 32 1.70 12.75 -2.54
CA LEU A 32 2.53 13.87 -2.12
C LEU A 32 3.20 14.52 -3.32
N SER A 33 3.09 15.85 -3.41
CA SER A 33 3.72 16.64 -4.45
C SER A 33 4.32 17.93 -3.91
N TYR A 34 5.24 18.51 -4.66
CA TYR A 34 5.75 19.88 -4.41
C TYR A 34 4.81 20.95 -4.96
N SER A 35 3.91 20.58 -5.87
CA SER A 35 2.89 21.45 -6.46
C SER A 35 1.50 20.94 -6.14
N SER A 36 0.48 21.74 -6.38
CA SER A 36 -0.91 21.33 -6.20
C SER A 36 -1.30 20.24 -7.20
N MET A 37 -2.01 19.24 -6.71
CA MET A 37 -2.62 18.15 -7.48
C MET A 37 -4.14 18.26 -7.39
N PHE A 38 -4.84 17.64 -8.33
CA PHE A 38 -6.30 17.54 -8.35
C PHE A 38 -6.72 16.08 -8.50
N LEU A 39 -7.49 15.58 -7.54
CA LEU A 39 -8.10 14.26 -7.58
C LEU A 39 -9.61 14.40 -7.73
N LEU A 40 -10.18 13.81 -8.78
CA LEU A 40 -11.61 13.72 -9.01
C LEU A 40 -12.07 12.28 -8.76
N LEU A 41 -13.05 12.12 -7.92
CA LEU A 41 -13.86 10.92 -7.72
C LEU A 41 -15.28 11.20 -8.24
N ASP A 42 -16.16 10.19 -8.25
CA ASP A 42 -17.51 10.33 -8.83
C ASP A 42 -18.29 11.54 -8.29
N ALA A 43 -18.28 11.76 -6.98
CA ALA A 43 -19.05 12.81 -6.30
C ALA A 43 -18.19 13.76 -5.46
N GLU A 44 -16.88 13.58 -5.44
CA GLU A 44 -15.96 14.31 -4.57
C GLU A 44 -14.74 14.78 -5.35
N SER A 45 -14.20 15.95 -4.97
CA SER A 45 -12.94 16.44 -5.53
C SER A 45 -12.02 16.94 -4.42
N TYR A 46 -10.73 16.72 -4.61
CA TYR A 46 -9.69 17.07 -3.66
C TYR A 46 -8.58 17.84 -4.37
N THR A 47 -8.21 19.01 -3.83
CA THR A 47 -7.13 19.84 -4.37
C THR A 47 -6.13 20.13 -3.26
N GLY A 48 -4.86 19.89 -3.53
CA GLY A 48 -3.78 20.13 -2.57
C GLY A 48 -2.47 19.50 -3.02
N ASN A 49 -1.44 19.67 -2.25
CA ASN A 49 -0.16 19.02 -2.51
C ASN A 49 0.05 17.77 -1.64
N ILE A 50 -0.86 17.50 -0.72
CA ILE A 50 -0.98 16.25 0.01
C ILE A 50 -2.44 15.81 -0.09
N ILE A 51 -2.70 14.60 -0.60
CA ILE A 51 -4.04 14.03 -0.69
C ILE A 51 -4.01 12.64 -0.03
N PHE A 52 -4.87 12.44 0.96
CA PHE A 52 -5.11 11.15 1.58
C PHE A 52 -6.37 10.53 1.00
N LEU A 53 -6.32 9.23 0.72
CA LEU A 53 -7.45 8.47 0.20
C LEU A 53 -7.63 7.19 1.00
N LYS A 54 -8.88 6.89 1.38
CA LYS A 54 -9.26 5.64 2.04
C LYS A 54 -9.02 4.43 1.15
N ASP A 55 -8.99 3.28 1.77
CA ASP A 55 -8.98 1.99 1.09
C ASP A 55 -10.30 1.73 0.34
N ASN A 56 -10.25 0.89 -0.67
CA ASN A 56 -11.39 0.44 -1.47
C ASN A 56 -12.18 1.54 -2.22
N ILE A 57 -11.59 2.70 -2.41
CA ILE A 57 -12.16 3.78 -3.24
C ILE A 57 -11.74 3.55 -4.70
N LEU A 58 -12.71 3.68 -5.63
CA LEU A 58 -12.46 3.64 -7.05
C LEU A 58 -11.82 4.97 -7.48
N HIS A 59 -10.61 4.92 -8.01
CA HIS A 59 -9.84 6.13 -8.33
C HIS A 59 -8.84 5.92 -9.47
N LYS A 60 -8.35 7.04 -9.99
CA LYS A 60 -7.10 7.17 -10.74
C LYS A 60 -6.09 7.95 -9.92
N ASN A 61 -4.86 8.06 -10.41
CA ASN A 61 -3.93 9.02 -9.84
C ASN A 61 -4.46 10.45 -9.96
N PRO A 62 -4.13 11.35 -9.01
CA PRO A 62 -4.38 12.78 -9.14
C PRO A 62 -3.79 13.36 -10.43
N VAL A 63 -4.46 14.34 -11.01
CA VAL A 63 -3.93 15.15 -12.11
C VAL A 63 -2.90 16.13 -11.55
N GLY A 64 -1.75 16.23 -12.20
CA GLY A 64 -0.62 17.05 -11.80
C GLY A 64 0.65 16.23 -11.61
N THR A 65 1.69 16.86 -11.10
CA THR A 65 2.95 16.17 -10.81
C THR A 65 2.84 15.44 -9.46
N ILE A 66 2.96 14.12 -9.47
CA ILE A 66 3.06 13.31 -8.27
C ILE A 66 4.53 13.00 -8.02
N ASN A 67 5.07 13.42 -6.88
CA ASN A 67 6.46 13.12 -6.53
C ASN A 67 6.56 11.79 -5.77
N TYR A 68 5.63 11.52 -4.84
CA TYR A 68 5.61 10.29 -4.06
C TYR A 68 4.18 9.79 -3.87
N VAL A 69 4.02 8.47 -3.94
CA VAL A 69 2.80 7.77 -3.54
C VAL A 69 3.15 6.82 -2.41
N PHE A 70 2.48 6.93 -1.26
CA PHE A 70 2.54 5.92 -0.22
C PHE A 70 1.37 4.97 -0.38
N LEU A 71 1.67 3.69 -0.47
CA LEU A 71 0.70 2.60 -0.39
C LEU A 71 0.74 2.06 1.02
N ILE A 72 -0.28 2.38 1.81
CA ILE A 72 -0.30 2.13 3.26
C ILE A 72 -0.94 0.78 3.55
N ASP A 73 -0.26 -0.02 4.37
CA ASP A 73 -0.81 -1.27 4.92
C ASP A 73 -2.06 -0.95 5.77
N PRO A 74 -3.22 -1.49 5.42
CA PRO A 74 -4.47 -1.20 6.12
C PRO A 74 -4.49 -1.66 7.58
N THR A 75 -3.53 -2.50 7.99
CA THR A 75 -3.38 -3.01 9.38
C THR A 75 -2.47 -2.13 10.24
N SER A 76 -1.85 -1.10 9.67
CA SER A 76 -0.91 -0.21 10.37
C SER A 76 -1.63 0.92 11.14
N SER A 77 -0.93 1.51 12.11
CA SER A 77 -1.37 2.73 12.80
C SER A 77 -1.56 3.90 11.84
N ILE A 78 -0.70 4.00 10.82
CA ILE A 78 -0.79 5.01 9.76
C ILE A 78 -2.17 4.98 9.08
N ALA A 79 -2.70 3.77 8.81
CA ALA A 79 -4.02 3.62 8.22
C ALA A 79 -5.14 4.15 9.15
N ASP A 80 -5.00 3.99 10.47
CA ASP A 80 -5.95 4.51 11.44
C ASP A 80 -5.85 6.04 11.53
N ASP A 81 -4.64 6.61 11.52
CA ASP A 81 -4.45 8.06 11.48
C ASP A 81 -5.10 8.67 10.23
N ILE A 82 -4.87 8.07 9.04
CA ILE A 82 -5.50 8.54 7.79
C ILE A 82 -7.03 8.48 7.89
N ARG A 83 -7.58 7.37 8.40
CA ARG A 83 -9.04 7.24 8.58
C ARG A 83 -9.58 8.26 9.57
N GLY A 84 -8.82 8.59 10.61
CA GLY A 84 -9.15 9.63 11.60
C GLY A 84 -9.13 11.05 11.04
N LEU A 85 -8.27 11.34 10.06
CA LEU A 85 -8.22 12.63 9.38
C LEU A 85 -9.36 12.86 8.39
N ILE A 86 -9.96 11.77 7.86
CA ILE A 86 -11.00 11.86 6.83
C ILE A 86 -12.39 11.90 7.49
N THR A 87 -13.16 12.93 7.21
CA THR A 87 -14.53 13.08 7.72
C THR A 87 -15.41 11.87 7.38
N VAL A 88 -16.32 11.54 8.28
CA VAL A 88 -17.31 10.47 8.05
C VAL A 88 -18.13 10.79 6.79
N GLY A 89 -18.23 9.81 5.90
CA GLY A 89 -18.94 9.95 4.63
C GLY A 89 -18.03 10.39 3.46
N GLN A 90 -16.84 10.93 3.71
CA GLN A 90 -15.87 11.30 2.67
C GLN A 90 -14.91 10.15 2.34
N SER A 91 -14.40 10.16 1.11
CA SER A 91 -13.46 9.17 0.59
C SER A 91 -12.00 9.57 0.84
N GLY A 92 -11.72 10.86 1.00
CA GLY A 92 -10.38 11.41 1.19
C GLY A 92 -10.35 12.72 1.92
N VAL A 93 -9.18 13.31 2.04
CA VAL A 93 -8.92 14.67 2.51
C VAL A 93 -7.68 15.23 1.84
N SER A 94 -7.64 16.53 1.61
CA SER A 94 -6.49 17.21 1.01
C SER A 94 -5.98 18.35 1.86
N TYR A 95 -4.68 18.59 1.78
CA TYR A 95 -4.00 19.69 2.44
C TYR A 95 -3.15 20.46 1.44
N GLN A 96 -3.11 21.79 1.63
CA GLN A 96 -2.16 22.67 0.97
C GLN A 96 -1.15 23.13 2.01
N LYS A 97 0.00 22.49 2.04
CA LYS A 97 1.10 22.83 2.96
C LYS A 97 2.35 23.20 2.18
N TYR A 98 3.13 24.14 2.71
CA TYR A 98 4.45 24.39 2.13
C TYR A 98 5.34 23.18 2.35
N ILE A 99 5.66 22.49 1.26
CA ILE A 99 6.64 21.43 1.24
C ILE A 99 7.85 21.99 0.49
N SER A 100 8.91 22.30 1.20
CA SER A 100 10.17 22.67 0.55
C SER A 100 10.58 21.55 -0.41
N HIS A 101 10.98 21.92 -1.64
CA HIS A 101 11.56 20.95 -2.56
C HIS A 101 12.70 20.21 -1.84
N PHE A 102 12.54 18.92 -1.65
CA PHE A 102 13.66 18.09 -1.30
C PHE A 102 14.44 17.88 -2.60
N ASN A 103 15.55 18.61 -2.77
CA ASN A 103 16.52 18.23 -3.78
C ASN A 103 17.16 16.91 -3.32
N PHE A 104 16.47 15.81 -3.55
CA PHE A 104 17.08 14.51 -3.49
C PHE A 104 17.99 14.41 -4.71
N SER A 105 19.27 14.68 -4.53
CA SER A 105 20.27 14.27 -5.51
C SER A 105 20.24 12.75 -5.65
N ASN A 106 20.68 12.22 -6.78
CA ASN A 106 20.81 10.77 -7.00
C ASN A 106 21.70 10.04 -5.96
N SER A 107 22.33 10.80 -5.05
CA SER A 107 23.18 10.33 -3.96
C SER A 107 22.44 10.05 -2.64
N HIS A 108 21.16 10.44 -2.48
CA HIS A 108 20.43 10.18 -1.24
C HIS A 108 20.04 8.71 -1.14
N THR A 109 20.31 8.14 0.03
CA THR A 109 19.88 6.78 0.36
C THR A 109 18.36 6.72 0.57
N ASP A 110 17.77 5.53 0.35
CA ASP A 110 16.35 5.30 0.65
C ASP A 110 15.99 5.70 2.07
N LYS A 111 16.91 5.48 3.02
CA LYS A 111 16.73 5.83 4.43
C LYS A 111 16.58 7.34 4.64
N GLU A 112 17.39 8.14 3.99
CA GLU A 112 17.33 9.61 4.11
C GLU A 112 16.07 10.18 3.49
N ILE A 113 15.66 9.64 2.34
CA ILE A 113 14.40 10.02 1.68
C ILE A 113 13.22 9.74 2.62
N ILE A 114 13.15 8.52 3.14
CA ILE A 114 12.07 8.10 4.04
C ILE A 114 12.00 8.97 5.29
N LEU A 115 13.11 9.20 5.99
CA LEU A 115 13.11 10.01 7.20
C LEU A 115 12.58 11.43 6.98
N LYS A 116 12.90 12.04 5.84
CA LYS A 116 12.39 13.37 5.49
C LYS A 116 10.90 13.33 5.18
N LEU A 117 10.42 12.33 4.45
CA LEU A 117 9.01 12.17 4.12
C LEU A 117 8.17 11.88 5.37
N GLU A 118 8.62 10.98 6.24
CA GLU A 118 7.96 10.65 7.52
C GLU A 118 7.86 11.89 8.42
N SER A 119 8.94 12.65 8.56
CA SER A 119 8.94 13.89 9.35
C SER A 119 7.86 14.87 8.88
N ARG A 120 7.70 15.05 7.56
CA ARG A 120 6.68 15.95 7.01
C ARG A 120 5.26 15.46 7.20
N LEU A 121 5.05 14.16 7.12
CA LEU A 121 3.74 13.58 7.38
C LEU A 121 3.39 13.58 8.87
N SER A 122 4.39 13.48 9.75
CA SER A 122 4.22 13.61 11.19
C SER A 122 3.73 15.01 11.60
N ASP A 123 4.14 16.06 10.90
CA ASP A 123 3.67 17.44 11.12
C ASP A 123 2.16 17.63 10.87
N ILE A 124 1.49 16.66 10.27
CA ILE A 124 0.05 16.66 9.98
C ILE A 124 -0.69 15.51 10.67
N GLY A 125 -0.05 14.89 11.67
CA GLY A 125 -0.71 13.93 12.55
C GLY A 125 -0.61 12.47 12.10
N ILE A 126 0.33 12.14 11.20
CA ILE A 126 0.59 10.75 10.81
C ILE A 126 1.71 10.17 11.68
N HIS A 127 1.43 9.10 12.41
CA HIS A 127 2.38 8.45 13.31
C HIS A 127 2.91 7.15 12.71
N PHE A 128 4.21 7.08 12.50
CA PHE A 128 4.88 5.93 11.90
C PHE A 128 5.26 4.88 12.97
N SER A 129 4.24 4.35 13.64
CA SER A 129 4.39 3.29 14.65
C SER A 129 3.58 2.05 14.24
N ASP A 130 3.90 0.90 14.81
CA ASP A 130 3.15 -0.33 14.53
C ASP A 130 1.77 -0.30 15.20
N LYS A 131 0.75 -0.75 14.45
CA LYS A 131 -0.59 -0.92 15.00
C LYS A 131 -0.61 -2.08 15.99
N LYS A 132 -1.10 -1.81 17.19
CA LYS A 132 -1.40 -2.86 18.17
C LYS A 132 -2.76 -3.46 17.86
N VAL A 133 -2.77 -4.66 17.33
CA VAL A 133 -4.00 -5.43 17.11
C VAL A 133 -4.51 -5.97 18.43
N MET A 134 -5.84 -5.95 18.64
CA MET A 134 -6.45 -6.33 19.92
C MET A 134 -6.35 -7.85 20.18
N ASP A 135 -6.57 -8.69 19.17
CA ASP A 135 -6.53 -10.15 19.28
C ASP A 135 -5.13 -10.68 18.97
N LYS A 136 -4.50 -11.28 19.96
CA LYS A 136 -3.14 -11.83 19.88
C LYS A 136 -2.96 -12.87 18.78
N ARG A 137 -4.00 -13.64 18.45
CA ARG A 137 -3.96 -14.68 17.41
C ARG A 137 -3.84 -14.02 16.03
N ILE A 138 -4.53 -12.90 15.84
CA ILE A 138 -4.48 -12.14 14.58
C ILE A 138 -3.18 -11.36 14.49
N GLU A 139 -2.68 -10.79 15.58
CA GLU A 139 -1.36 -10.15 15.62
C GLU A 139 -0.26 -11.12 15.18
N ASN A 140 -0.25 -12.33 15.75
CA ASN A 140 0.70 -13.38 15.38
C ASN A 140 0.54 -13.80 13.90
N LEU A 141 -0.69 -13.94 13.41
CA LEU A 141 -0.94 -14.26 11.99
C LEU A 141 -0.46 -13.16 11.06
N ILE A 142 -0.71 -11.89 11.40
CA ILE A 142 -0.20 -10.75 10.63
C ILE A 142 1.33 -10.76 10.58
N PHE A 143 1.99 -11.01 11.71
CA PHE A 143 3.44 -11.14 11.75
C PHE A 143 3.96 -12.27 10.85
N GLU A 144 3.34 -13.46 10.92
CA GLU A 144 3.69 -14.59 10.05
C GLU A 144 3.48 -14.26 8.56
N ILE A 145 2.40 -13.58 8.21
CA ILE A 145 2.14 -13.16 6.83
C ILE A 145 3.15 -12.09 6.38
N LYS A 146 3.51 -11.13 7.24
CA LYS A 146 4.54 -10.12 6.97
C LYS A 146 5.92 -10.74 6.72
N THR A 147 6.22 -11.84 7.37
CA THR A 147 7.47 -12.60 7.16
C THR A 147 7.38 -13.62 6.02
N PHE A 148 6.34 -13.53 5.20
CA PHE A 148 6.08 -14.39 4.02
C PHE A 148 5.93 -15.88 4.31
N LYS A 149 5.67 -16.28 5.55
CA LYS A 149 5.49 -17.70 5.94
C LYS A 149 4.31 -18.40 5.25
N HIS A 150 3.30 -17.62 4.83
CA HIS A 150 2.08 -18.14 4.22
C HIS A 150 1.95 -17.81 2.72
N LEU A 151 3.09 -17.55 2.03
CA LEU A 151 3.08 -17.31 0.60
C LEU A 151 2.44 -18.50 -0.16
N GLY A 152 1.56 -18.17 -1.10
CA GLY A 152 0.87 -19.15 -1.94
C GLY A 152 -0.21 -19.97 -1.26
N LYS A 153 -0.37 -19.91 0.08
CA LYS A 153 -1.39 -20.66 0.79
C LYS A 153 -2.78 -20.05 0.63
N GLN A 154 -3.77 -20.94 0.56
CA GLN A 154 -5.17 -20.56 0.63
C GLN A 154 -5.61 -20.31 2.07
N VAL A 155 -6.66 -19.49 2.26
CA VAL A 155 -7.20 -19.17 3.60
C VAL A 155 -7.58 -20.43 4.39
N GLY A 156 -8.19 -21.42 3.72
CA GLY A 156 -8.58 -22.69 4.35
C GLY A 156 -7.39 -23.50 4.85
N GLU A 157 -6.25 -23.48 4.15
CA GLU A 157 -5.03 -24.16 4.58
C GLU A 157 -4.47 -23.51 5.85
N ILE A 158 -4.44 -22.17 5.89
CA ILE A 158 -4.00 -21.40 7.06
C ILE A 158 -4.93 -21.67 8.25
N ALA A 159 -6.24 -21.65 8.01
CA ALA A 159 -7.23 -21.93 9.05
C ALA A 159 -7.03 -23.34 9.65
N LYS A 160 -6.82 -24.36 8.80
CA LYS A 160 -6.53 -25.74 9.23
C LYS A 160 -5.23 -25.83 10.04
N GLU A 161 -4.15 -25.18 9.62
CA GLU A 161 -2.88 -25.12 10.33
C GLU A 161 -3.01 -24.49 11.72
N LYS A 162 -3.90 -23.52 11.85
CA LYS A 162 -4.17 -22.80 13.10
C LYS A 162 -5.27 -23.46 13.94
N HIS A 163 -5.83 -24.58 13.50
CA HIS A 163 -6.94 -25.28 14.17
C HIS A 163 -8.21 -24.44 14.33
N TYR A 164 -8.51 -23.59 13.32
CA TYR A 164 -9.72 -22.78 13.26
C TYR A 164 -10.60 -23.18 12.06
N SER A 165 -11.89 -22.87 12.14
CA SER A 165 -12.71 -22.89 10.91
C SER A 165 -12.35 -21.69 10.03
N GLU A 166 -12.43 -21.88 8.71
CA GLU A 166 -12.13 -20.81 7.74
C GLU A 166 -13.03 -19.59 7.95
N SER A 167 -14.32 -19.84 8.17
CA SER A 167 -15.30 -18.78 8.44
C SER A 167 -14.92 -17.96 9.67
N TRP A 168 -14.62 -18.62 10.79
CA TRP A 168 -14.24 -17.94 12.02
C TRP A 168 -12.98 -17.10 11.83
N LEU A 169 -11.93 -17.68 11.23
CA LEU A 169 -10.66 -16.97 11.00
C LEU A 169 -10.85 -15.75 10.10
N THR A 170 -11.62 -15.89 9.02
CA THR A 170 -11.90 -14.81 8.07
C THR A 170 -12.66 -13.67 8.73
N HIS A 171 -13.69 -13.97 9.52
CA HIS A 171 -14.46 -12.95 10.24
C HIS A 171 -13.62 -12.25 11.31
N LEU A 172 -12.87 -13.01 12.11
CA LEU A 172 -12.02 -12.43 13.14
C LEU A 172 -10.94 -11.55 12.51
N PHE A 173 -10.24 -12.05 11.49
CA PHE A 173 -9.20 -11.27 10.81
C PHE A 173 -9.76 -9.95 10.25
N LYS A 174 -10.90 -9.99 9.54
CA LYS A 174 -11.51 -8.78 9.00
C LYS A 174 -11.91 -7.76 10.08
N ARG A 175 -12.43 -8.25 11.21
CA ARG A 175 -12.82 -7.39 12.35
C ARG A 175 -11.61 -6.69 12.96
N GLU A 176 -10.52 -7.42 13.21
CA GLU A 176 -9.34 -6.92 13.92
C GLU A 176 -8.41 -6.10 12.99
N ALA A 177 -8.25 -6.55 11.74
CA ALA A 177 -7.31 -5.98 10.77
C ALA A 177 -7.95 -4.95 9.81
N GLY A 178 -9.28 -4.89 9.73
CA GLY A 178 -10.01 -3.99 8.83
C GLY A 178 -10.02 -4.41 7.37
N ILE A 179 -9.33 -5.48 7.00
CA ILE A 179 -9.19 -6.03 5.63
C ILE A 179 -9.51 -7.52 5.63
N SER A 180 -9.96 -8.08 4.49
CA SER A 180 -10.12 -9.53 4.36
C SER A 180 -8.76 -10.23 4.38
N LEU A 181 -8.67 -11.42 5.03
CA LEU A 181 -7.45 -12.22 5.06
C LEU A 181 -6.92 -12.52 3.66
N LYS A 182 -7.81 -12.89 2.72
CA LYS A 182 -7.45 -13.13 1.31
C LYS A 182 -6.84 -11.88 0.65
N GLY A 183 -7.42 -10.70 0.89
CA GLY A 183 -6.91 -9.44 0.34
C GLY A 183 -5.54 -9.09 0.92
N TYR A 184 -5.34 -9.34 2.22
CA TYR A 184 -4.06 -9.11 2.87
C TYR A 184 -2.95 -10.04 2.37
N LEU A 185 -3.25 -11.33 2.22
CA LEU A 185 -2.30 -12.29 1.61
C LEU A 185 -1.88 -11.84 0.20
N LEU A 186 -2.83 -11.37 -0.60
CA LEU A 186 -2.55 -10.91 -1.97
C LEU A 186 -1.63 -9.68 -1.99
N ILE A 187 -1.82 -8.72 -1.08
CA ILE A 187 -0.90 -7.57 -0.93
C ILE A 187 0.52 -8.06 -0.65
N ARG A 188 0.67 -9.03 0.26
CA ARG A 188 1.98 -9.56 0.62
C ARG A 188 2.62 -10.42 -0.47
N GLN A 189 1.84 -11.11 -1.28
CA GLN A 189 2.33 -11.79 -2.49
C GLN A 189 2.90 -10.79 -3.49
N LEU A 190 2.19 -9.69 -3.76
CA LEU A 190 2.68 -8.61 -4.64
C LEU A 190 3.98 -7.99 -4.10
N GLU A 191 4.01 -7.69 -2.82
CA GLU A 191 5.19 -7.13 -2.15
C GLU A 191 6.40 -8.07 -2.27
N TYR A 192 6.21 -9.38 -2.08
CA TYR A 192 7.26 -10.37 -2.23
C TYR A 192 7.85 -10.35 -3.65
N VAL A 193 6.99 -10.39 -4.68
CA VAL A 193 7.46 -10.36 -6.07
C VAL A 193 8.32 -9.12 -6.34
N TRP A 194 7.84 -7.94 -5.92
CA TRP A 194 8.59 -6.72 -6.13
C TRP A 194 9.93 -6.71 -5.39
N LYS A 195 9.95 -7.13 -4.12
CA LYS A 195 11.20 -7.23 -3.35
C LYS A 195 12.19 -8.20 -4.02
N ALA A 196 11.73 -9.36 -4.47
CA ALA A 196 12.56 -10.36 -5.15
C ALA A 196 13.11 -9.83 -6.48
N VAL A 197 12.29 -9.16 -7.29
CA VAL A 197 12.71 -8.55 -8.56
C VAL A 197 13.74 -7.44 -8.33
N TYR A 198 13.52 -6.56 -7.35
CA TYR A 198 14.50 -5.52 -7.00
C TYR A 198 15.81 -6.10 -6.44
N SER A 199 15.78 -7.32 -5.90
CA SER A 199 16.96 -8.07 -5.48
C SER A 199 17.65 -8.83 -6.64
N GLY A 200 17.16 -8.69 -7.88
CA GLY A 200 17.75 -9.28 -9.09
C GLY A 200 17.11 -10.60 -9.53
N GLN A 201 16.05 -11.08 -8.90
CA GLN A 201 15.33 -12.27 -9.33
C GLN A 201 14.48 -11.97 -10.59
N SER A 202 14.30 -12.96 -11.47
CA SER A 202 13.41 -12.81 -12.62
C SER A 202 11.94 -12.68 -12.18
N ILE A 203 11.14 -11.90 -12.91
CA ILE A 203 9.69 -11.80 -12.67
C ILE A 203 9.03 -13.18 -12.69
N THR A 204 9.43 -14.03 -13.61
CA THR A 204 8.90 -15.40 -13.75
C THR A 204 9.12 -16.19 -12.46
N THR A 205 10.35 -16.25 -11.99
CA THR A 205 10.69 -16.99 -10.77
C THR A 205 9.99 -16.38 -9.55
N ALA A 206 10.11 -15.06 -9.36
CA ALA A 206 9.51 -14.36 -8.22
C ALA A 206 7.97 -14.53 -8.16
N SER A 207 7.30 -14.50 -9.31
CA SER A 207 5.84 -14.70 -9.37
C SER A 207 5.44 -16.12 -8.94
N LEU A 208 6.14 -17.14 -9.44
CA LEU A 208 5.86 -18.52 -9.09
C LEU A 208 6.16 -18.80 -7.62
N ASP A 209 7.30 -18.34 -7.12
CA ASP A 209 7.71 -18.49 -5.72
C ASP A 209 6.72 -17.82 -4.74
N SER A 210 6.07 -16.75 -5.17
CA SER A 210 5.07 -16.06 -4.36
C SER A 210 3.68 -16.73 -4.37
N GLY A 211 3.49 -17.76 -5.22
CA GLY A 211 2.22 -18.49 -5.34
C GLY A 211 1.28 -17.98 -6.42
N PHE A 212 1.73 -17.10 -7.34
CA PHE A 212 0.96 -16.82 -8.55
C PHE A 212 1.09 -18.00 -9.53
N SER A 213 0.00 -18.30 -10.23
CA SER A 213 -0.03 -19.41 -11.20
C SER A 213 0.83 -19.15 -12.45
N SER A 214 1.13 -17.88 -12.74
CA SER A 214 1.97 -17.46 -13.86
C SER A 214 2.41 -16.00 -13.73
N PRO A 215 3.47 -15.57 -14.46
CA PRO A 215 3.84 -14.15 -14.54
C PRO A 215 2.71 -13.26 -15.10
N SER A 216 1.91 -13.78 -16.03
CA SER A 216 0.75 -13.06 -16.57
C SER A 216 -0.35 -12.88 -15.53
N HIS A 217 -0.55 -13.87 -14.66
CA HIS A 217 -1.47 -13.75 -13.52
C HIS A 217 -1.00 -12.66 -12.55
N PHE A 218 0.29 -12.67 -12.17
CA PHE A 218 0.88 -11.59 -11.37
C PHE A 218 0.67 -10.22 -12.03
N ALA A 219 1.00 -10.06 -13.32
CA ALA A 219 0.86 -8.80 -14.04
C ALA A 219 -0.59 -8.29 -14.06
N SER A 220 -1.56 -9.18 -14.28
CA SER A 220 -2.99 -8.86 -14.24
C SER A 220 -3.44 -8.41 -12.84
N VAL A 221 -3.01 -9.10 -11.80
CA VAL A 221 -3.32 -8.74 -10.41
C VAL A 221 -2.65 -7.42 -10.04
N CYS A 222 -1.38 -7.22 -10.40
CA CYS A 222 -0.64 -5.99 -10.16
C CYS A 222 -1.38 -4.80 -10.79
N LYS A 223 -1.72 -4.87 -12.08
CA LYS A 223 -2.46 -3.81 -12.77
C LYS A 223 -3.83 -3.54 -12.11
N ARG A 224 -4.58 -4.57 -11.75
CA ARG A 224 -5.89 -4.42 -11.09
C ARG A 224 -5.78 -3.78 -9.71
N MET A 225 -4.73 -4.08 -8.94
CA MET A 225 -4.57 -3.58 -7.56
C MET A 225 -3.86 -2.23 -7.46
N THR A 226 -3.05 -1.88 -8.45
CA THR A 226 -2.22 -0.67 -8.39
C THR A 226 -2.51 0.31 -9.54
N GLY A 227 -3.31 -0.10 -10.52
CA GLY A 227 -3.51 0.64 -11.77
C GLY A 227 -2.29 0.66 -12.68
N ILE A 228 -1.18 0.06 -12.29
CA ILE A 228 0.12 0.16 -12.95
C ILE A 228 0.45 -1.15 -13.66
N SER A 229 0.86 -1.04 -14.92
CA SER A 229 1.44 -2.18 -15.64
C SER A 229 2.84 -2.50 -15.14
N VAL A 230 3.18 -3.77 -15.05
CA VAL A 230 4.51 -4.23 -14.62
C VAL A 230 5.62 -3.62 -15.48
N SER A 231 5.39 -3.46 -16.80
CA SER A 231 6.31 -2.79 -17.73
C SER A 231 6.60 -1.31 -17.42
N ASN A 232 5.79 -0.66 -16.58
CA ASN A 232 6.03 0.73 -16.18
C ASN A 232 6.94 0.83 -14.95
N VAL A 233 7.26 -0.31 -14.32
CA VAL A 233 8.06 -0.36 -13.10
C VAL A 233 9.46 -0.93 -13.37
N ILE A 234 9.57 -1.76 -14.43
CA ILE A 234 10.83 -2.45 -14.78
C ILE A 234 11.30 -2.02 -16.16
#